data_e20b17a21785088b49dc7ce78a5a9b8e
#
_entry.id   e20b17a21785088b49dc7ce78a5a9b8e
#
_cell.length_a   1.000
_cell.length_b   1.000
_cell.length_c   1.000
_cell.angle_alpha   90.00
_cell.angle_beta   90.00
_cell.angle_gamma   90.00
#
_symmetry.space_group_name_H-M   'P 1'
#
loop_
_entity.id
_entity.type
_entity.pdbx_description
1 polymer ?
#
loop_
_entity_poly.entity_id
_entity_poly.type
_entity_poly.pdbx_seq_one_letter_code
_entity_poly.pdbx_strand_id
1 'polypeptide(L)'
;VTEILVENNRAIGVMMENGDRLLANKIVSSVGARLTYDKLLPEAVRVQHRYPEKLQKVRPSASNIGIFAGFKGSARDLKLPKTNLWVYPTPHHEQNEAAYLKNPEGDFPLLYISFPSAKDPEWDKHYPNKSTVQIISMAPYEWFEQWRGSTWNQRGAEYEVFKEKLTERLLVELYKQMPQLWEALDYCELATPLSTEWFHLYDRGEIYGLDHNLQRFQQNWLHPVTPVKGLYLTGQDVVTAGVGGALMGGVLTTAAMLGGRQFKLWKLLKTWRPAADASSMQEPVGDPA
;
A
#
# COMPACT_ATOMS: atom_id res chain seq x y z
N VAL A 1 -8.74 4.58 14.50
CA VAL A 1 -10.09 3.98 14.63
C VAL A 1 -9.94 2.57 15.16
N THR A 2 -10.65 2.27 16.24
CA THR A 2 -10.63 0.95 16.89
C THR A 2 -11.91 0.16 16.64
N GLU A 3 -13.02 0.85 16.34
CA GLU A 3 -14.32 0.21 16.12
C GLU A 3 -15.21 1.05 15.21
N ILE A 4 -16.04 0.41 14.40
CA ILE A 4 -17.19 1.00 13.71
C ILE A 4 -18.41 0.84 14.59
N LEU A 5 -18.99 1.94 15.04
CA LEU A 5 -20.16 1.95 15.90
C LEU A 5 -21.41 1.54 15.10
N VAL A 6 -22.08 0.48 15.55
CA VAL A 6 -23.28 -0.06 14.86
C VAL A 6 -24.45 -0.16 15.83
N GLU A 7 -25.59 0.42 15.45
CA GLU A 7 -26.87 0.32 16.17
C GLU A 7 -27.97 -0.11 15.19
N ASN A 8 -28.77 -1.09 15.57
CA ASN A 8 -29.87 -1.61 14.73
C ASN A 8 -29.46 -1.91 13.28
N ASN A 9 -28.32 -2.59 13.11
CA ASN A 9 -27.71 -2.90 11.80
C ASN A 9 -27.39 -1.66 10.94
N ARG A 10 -27.07 -0.52 11.57
CA ARG A 10 -26.66 0.73 10.92
C ARG A 10 -25.35 1.24 11.54
N ALA A 11 -24.40 1.56 10.71
CA ALA A 11 -23.21 2.29 11.14
C ALA A 11 -23.59 3.75 11.45
N ILE A 12 -23.23 4.19 12.65
CA ILE A 12 -23.56 5.51 13.17
C ILE A 12 -22.32 6.39 13.45
N GLY A 13 -21.13 5.82 13.35
CA GLY A 13 -19.88 6.51 13.62
C GLY A 13 -18.71 5.55 13.78
N VAL A 14 -17.62 6.07 14.30
CA VAL A 14 -16.42 5.31 14.64
C VAL A 14 -15.94 5.67 16.04
N MET A 15 -15.28 4.71 16.70
CA MET A 15 -14.55 4.88 17.94
C MET A 15 -13.07 5.10 17.63
N MET A 16 -12.48 6.13 18.22
CA MET A 16 -11.04 6.39 18.15
C MET A 16 -10.31 5.72 19.31
N GLU A 17 -9.01 5.53 19.17
CA GLU A 17 -8.16 4.89 20.19
C GLU A 17 -8.16 5.65 21.54
N ASN A 18 -8.29 6.95 21.49
CA ASN A 18 -8.41 7.80 22.69
C ASN A 18 -9.81 7.81 23.33
N GLY A 19 -10.75 7.00 22.82
CA GLY A 19 -12.11 6.90 23.30
C GLY A 19 -13.11 7.89 22.69
N ASP A 20 -12.68 8.79 21.81
CA ASP A 20 -13.57 9.73 21.13
C ASP A 20 -14.52 9.01 20.16
N ARG A 21 -15.79 9.42 20.16
CA ARG A 21 -16.79 8.91 19.21
C ARG A 21 -17.06 9.96 18.14
N LEU A 22 -16.74 9.63 16.89
CA LEU A 22 -17.05 10.47 15.73
C LEU A 22 -18.30 9.94 15.04
N LEU A 23 -19.41 10.68 15.16
CA LEU A 23 -20.69 10.27 14.61
C LEU A 23 -20.85 10.74 13.16
N ALA A 24 -21.38 9.86 12.31
CA ALA A 24 -21.68 10.16 10.92
C ALA A 24 -22.78 9.23 10.36
N ASN A 25 -23.56 9.74 9.42
CA ASN A 25 -24.61 8.96 8.76
C ASN A 25 -24.09 7.97 7.71
N LYS A 26 -22.86 8.14 7.26
CA LYS A 26 -22.18 7.28 6.27
C LYS A 26 -20.73 7.11 6.68
N ILE A 27 -20.31 5.87 6.78
CA ILE A 27 -18.94 5.45 7.06
C ILE A 27 -18.40 4.79 5.79
N VAL A 28 -17.25 5.25 5.31
CA VAL A 28 -16.55 4.65 4.16
C VAL A 28 -15.25 4.06 4.65
N SER A 29 -15.11 2.74 4.54
CA SER A 29 -13.89 2.04 4.95
C SER A 29 -13.01 1.74 3.73
N SER A 30 -11.77 2.23 3.75
CA SER A 30 -10.73 2.00 2.75
C SER A 30 -9.55 1.17 3.28
N VAL A 31 -9.65 0.68 4.52
CA VAL A 31 -8.57 -0.05 5.20
C VAL A 31 -8.48 -1.53 4.83
N GLY A 32 -9.24 -1.95 3.82
CA GLY A 32 -9.35 -3.34 3.38
C GLY A 32 -10.52 -4.08 4.01
N ALA A 33 -11.02 -5.07 3.28
CA ALA A 33 -12.20 -5.85 3.67
C ALA A 33 -11.94 -6.67 4.92
N ARG A 34 -10.75 -7.31 5.02
CA ARG A 34 -10.40 -8.13 6.18
C ARG A 34 -10.37 -7.30 7.47
N LEU A 35 -9.64 -6.20 7.49
CA LEU A 35 -9.56 -5.33 8.66
C LEU A 35 -10.94 -4.76 9.02
N THR A 36 -11.70 -4.31 8.03
CA THR A 36 -13.05 -3.77 8.24
C THR A 36 -13.98 -4.80 8.89
N TYR A 37 -14.03 -6.01 8.34
CA TYR A 37 -15.02 -7.00 8.74
C TYR A 37 -14.59 -7.89 9.91
N ASP A 38 -13.29 -8.05 10.14
CA ASP A 38 -12.77 -8.88 11.22
C ASP A 38 -12.38 -8.10 12.47
N LYS A 39 -11.89 -6.88 12.31
CA LYS A 39 -11.37 -6.09 13.44
C LYS A 39 -12.25 -4.92 13.85
N LEU A 40 -12.80 -4.19 12.87
CA LEU A 40 -13.49 -2.93 13.16
C LEU A 40 -14.99 -3.10 13.43
N LEU A 41 -15.64 -4.16 12.95
CA LEU A 41 -17.05 -4.41 13.27
C LEU A 41 -17.22 -5.11 14.62
N PRO A 42 -18.26 -4.74 15.39
CA PRO A 42 -18.62 -5.47 16.62
C PRO A 42 -18.86 -6.96 16.37
N GLU A 43 -18.49 -7.81 17.32
CA GLU A 43 -18.59 -9.28 17.18
C GLU A 43 -20.00 -9.75 16.79
N ALA A 44 -21.04 -9.23 17.44
CA ALA A 44 -22.42 -9.57 17.13
C ALA A 44 -22.77 -9.30 15.65
N VAL A 45 -22.27 -8.20 15.07
CA VAL A 45 -22.47 -7.84 13.66
C VAL A 45 -21.70 -8.78 12.74
N ARG A 46 -20.44 -9.13 13.11
CA ARG A 46 -19.61 -10.08 12.36
C ARG A 46 -20.28 -11.44 12.25
N VAL A 47 -20.78 -11.96 13.36
CA VAL A 47 -21.49 -13.25 13.42
C VAL A 47 -22.82 -13.19 12.66
N GLN A 48 -23.63 -12.15 12.86
CA GLN A 48 -24.90 -11.96 12.15
C GLN A 48 -24.75 -12.02 10.63
N HIS A 49 -23.67 -11.41 10.10
CA HIS A 49 -23.42 -11.36 8.66
C HIS A 49 -22.48 -12.47 8.16
N ARG A 50 -22.07 -13.39 9.03
CA ARG A 50 -21.20 -14.54 8.73
C ARG A 50 -19.87 -14.11 8.10
N TYR A 51 -19.28 -13.01 8.57
CA TYR A 51 -18.00 -12.54 8.06
C TYR A 51 -16.82 -13.48 8.38
N PRO A 52 -16.75 -14.16 9.55
CA PRO A 52 -15.69 -15.13 9.80
C PRO A 52 -15.62 -16.21 8.72
N GLU A 53 -16.73 -16.82 8.35
CA GLU A 53 -16.78 -17.87 7.32
C GLU A 53 -16.56 -17.33 5.90
N LYS A 54 -16.96 -16.09 5.63
CA LYS A 54 -16.70 -15.43 4.35
C LYS A 54 -15.22 -15.13 4.17
N LEU A 55 -14.56 -14.63 5.21
CA LEU A 55 -13.12 -14.30 5.19
C LEU A 55 -12.23 -15.54 5.05
N GLN A 56 -12.68 -16.71 5.50
CA GLN A 56 -11.97 -17.98 5.27
C GLN A 56 -11.92 -18.40 3.79
N LYS A 57 -12.82 -17.91 2.95
CA LYS A 57 -12.87 -18.23 1.51
C LYS A 57 -11.92 -17.37 0.68
N VAL A 58 -11.30 -16.39 1.27
CA VAL A 58 -10.37 -15.46 0.62
C VAL A 58 -9.08 -15.40 1.44
N ARG A 59 -7.97 -15.24 0.76
CA ARG A 59 -6.66 -15.14 1.40
C ARG A 59 -6.07 -13.75 1.20
N PRO A 60 -5.12 -13.32 2.05
CA PRO A 60 -4.30 -12.14 1.80
C PRO A 60 -3.50 -12.30 0.50
N SER A 61 -3.17 -11.19 -0.14
CA SER A 61 -2.23 -11.16 -1.25
C SER A 61 -0.79 -11.40 -0.78
N ALA A 62 0.15 -11.38 -1.72
CA ALA A 62 1.57 -11.51 -1.39
C ALA A 62 2.08 -10.36 -0.51
N SER A 63 3.05 -10.67 0.33
CA SER A 63 3.85 -9.70 1.06
C SER A 63 5.18 -9.42 0.33
N ASN A 64 5.87 -8.38 0.75
CA ASN A 64 7.10 -7.92 0.11
C ASN A 64 8.13 -7.42 1.13
N ILE A 65 9.36 -7.30 0.66
CA ILE A 65 10.40 -6.46 1.25
C ILE A 65 10.62 -5.25 0.35
N GLY A 66 10.99 -4.12 0.95
CA GLY A 66 11.26 -2.90 0.19
C GLY A 66 12.38 -2.07 0.79
N ILE A 67 13.39 -1.73 -0.01
CA ILE A 67 14.42 -0.77 0.36
C ILE A 67 13.94 0.65 0.04
N PHE A 68 14.16 1.53 0.98
CA PHE A 68 14.11 2.97 0.84
C PHE A 68 15.51 3.53 1.05
N ALA A 69 16.17 3.92 -0.04
CA ALA A 69 17.55 4.39 0.00
C ALA A 69 17.69 5.85 -0.41
N GLY A 70 18.51 6.60 0.33
CA GLY A 70 18.93 7.96 0.05
C GLY A 70 20.38 8.00 -0.42
N PHE A 71 20.68 8.83 -1.40
CA PHE A 71 22.00 8.96 -2.02
C PHE A 71 22.45 10.42 -2.02
N LYS A 72 23.76 10.65 -1.85
CA LYS A 72 24.42 11.94 -2.07
C LYS A 72 24.61 12.16 -3.56
N GLY A 73 24.12 13.28 -4.05
CA GLY A 73 24.17 13.66 -5.47
C GLY A 73 22.77 13.84 -6.06
N SER A 74 22.63 14.72 -7.03
CA SER A 74 21.39 14.91 -7.75
C SER A 74 21.08 13.72 -8.66
N ALA A 75 19.82 13.56 -9.05
CA ALA A 75 19.43 12.53 -10.00
C ALA A 75 20.18 12.64 -11.33
N ARG A 76 20.57 13.87 -11.73
CA ARG A 76 21.37 14.14 -12.93
C ARG A 76 22.79 13.66 -12.77
N ASP A 77 23.46 13.99 -11.65
CA ASP A 77 24.86 13.61 -11.40
C ASP A 77 25.02 12.10 -11.28
N LEU A 78 24.04 11.46 -10.62
CA LEU A 78 23.99 10.01 -10.45
C LEU A 78 23.40 9.28 -11.68
N LYS A 79 23.02 10.01 -12.73
CA LYS A 79 22.44 9.46 -13.97
C LYS A 79 21.23 8.55 -13.72
N LEU A 80 20.38 8.92 -12.77
CA LEU A 80 19.17 8.15 -12.45
C LEU A 80 18.13 8.26 -13.57
N PRO A 81 17.59 7.15 -14.07
CA PRO A 81 16.56 7.18 -15.09
C PRO A 81 15.20 7.62 -14.51
N LYS A 82 14.35 8.20 -15.35
CA LYS A 82 12.94 8.47 -15.00
C LYS A 82 12.04 7.23 -15.15
N THR A 83 12.55 6.18 -15.79
CA THR A 83 11.85 4.90 -15.96
C THR A 83 12.14 3.97 -14.77
N ASN A 84 11.21 3.08 -14.46
CA ASN A 84 11.46 2.00 -13.50
C ASN A 84 12.20 0.86 -14.21
N LEU A 85 12.95 0.09 -13.43
CA LEU A 85 13.57 -1.17 -13.88
C LEU A 85 12.79 -2.34 -13.30
N TRP A 86 12.54 -3.33 -14.15
CA TRP A 86 12.01 -4.64 -13.79
C TRP A 86 13.08 -5.66 -14.10
N VAL A 87 13.70 -6.21 -13.07
CA VAL A 87 14.85 -7.11 -13.19
C VAL A 87 14.41 -8.54 -12.84
N TYR A 88 14.65 -9.46 -13.75
CA TYR A 88 14.36 -10.87 -13.58
C TYR A 88 15.64 -11.68 -13.79
N PRO A 89 15.90 -12.73 -12.99
CA PRO A 89 17.09 -13.56 -13.19
C PRO A 89 17.05 -14.34 -14.50
N THR A 90 15.86 -14.78 -14.90
CA THR A 90 15.64 -15.48 -16.18
C THR A 90 14.27 -15.13 -16.77
N PRO A 91 13.96 -15.44 -18.05
CA PRO A 91 12.63 -15.23 -18.60
C PRO A 91 11.56 -16.23 -18.09
N HIS A 92 11.95 -17.18 -17.26
CA HIS A 92 11.06 -18.22 -16.71
C HIS A 92 10.46 -17.79 -15.36
N HIS A 93 9.54 -16.82 -15.37
CA HIS A 93 9.04 -16.16 -14.15
C HIS A 93 8.49 -17.12 -13.10
N GLU A 94 7.66 -18.10 -13.48
CA GLU A 94 7.09 -19.08 -12.54
C GLU A 94 8.16 -19.98 -11.91
N GLN A 95 9.20 -20.33 -12.68
CA GLN A 95 10.31 -21.14 -12.17
C GLN A 95 11.19 -20.32 -11.21
N ASN A 96 11.43 -19.04 -11.52
CA ASN A 96 12.17 -18.13 -10.64
C ASN A 96 11.46 -17.99 -9.29
N GLU A 97 10.15 -17.77 -9.30
CA GLU A 97 9.34 -17.68 -8.08
C GLU A 97 9.37 -18.99 -7.29
N ALA A 98 9.12 -20.12 -7.95
CA ALA A 98 9.12 -21.43 -7.30
C ALA A 98 10.49 -21.80 -6.70
N ALA A 99 11.60 -21.41 -7.34
CA ALA A 99 12.94 -21.61 -6.81
C ALA A 99 13.20 -20.75 -5.56
N TYR A 100 12.81 -19.46 -5.62
CA TYR A 100 12.99 -18.53 -4.52
C TYR A 100 12.16 -18.93 -3.29
N LEU A 101 10.92 -19.36 -3.48
CA LEU A 101 10.07 -19.83 -2.38
C LEU A 101 10.66 -21.06 -1.65
N LYS A 102 11.43 -21.89 -2.35
CA LYS A 102 12.12 -23.05 -1.78
C LYS A 102 13.46 -22.70 -1.12
N ASN A 103 14.11 -21.65 -1.59
CA ASN A 103 15.43 -21.24 -1.12
C ASN A 103 15.48 -19.70 -0.97
N PRO A 104 15.24 -19.18 0.25
CA PRO A 104 15.31 -17.75 0.53
C PRO A 104 16.65 -17.08 0.23
N GLU A 105 17.72 -17.86 0.18
CA GLU A 105 19.07 -17.38 -0.16
C GLU A 105 19.35 -17.36 -1.68
N GLY A 106 18.40 -17.85 -2.50
CA GLY A 106 18.49 -17.84 -3.96
C GLY A 106 18.27 -16.47 -4.58
N ASP A 107 18.36 -16.42 -5.90
CA ASP A 107 18.13 -15.18 -6.67
C ASP A 107 16.71 -14.64 -6.44
N PHE A 108 16.58 -13.33 -6.29
CA PHE A 108 15.26 -12.69 -6.23
C PHE A 108 14.47 -12.95 -7.51
N PRO A 109 13.21 -13.40 -7.43
CA PRO A 109 12.45 -13.75 -8.61
C PRO A 109 12.09 -12.55 -9.47
N LEU A 110 12.06 -11.38 -8.84
CA LEU A 110 11.72 -10.09 -9.42
C LEU A 110 12.27 -8.99 -8.54
N LEU A 111 12.87 -7.98 -9.15
CA LEU A 111 13.15 -6.70 -8.52
C LEU A 111 12.46 -5.58 -9.29
N TYR A 112 11.69 -4.79 -8.58
CA TYR A 112 11.19 -3.52 -9.06
C TYR A 112 12.05 -2.41 -8.48
N ILE A 113 12.76 -1.66 -9.33
CA ILE A 113 13.63 -0.56 -8.92
C ILE A 113 13.04 0.74 -9.46
N SER A 114 12.81 1.69 -8.58
CA SER A 114 12.22 2.99 -8.88
C SER A 114 13.11 4.12 -8.41
N PHE A 115 13.07 5.24 -9.13
CA PHE A 115 13.85 6.44 -8.89
C PHE A 115 12.91 7.64 -8.66
N PRO A 116 12.27 7.76 -7.48
CA PRO A 116 11.25 8.78 -7.24
C PRO A 116 11.76 10.21 -7.44
N SER A 117 12.93 10.51 -6.93
CA SER A 117 13.57 11.85 -7.05
C SER A 117 13.82 12.27 -8.50
N ALA A 118 14.10 11.32 -9.41
CA ALA A 118 14.31 11.63 -10.82
C ALA A 118 13.01 11.96 -11.58
N LYS A 119 11.84 11.65 -10.99
CA LYS A 119 10.52 11.86 -11.58
C LYS A 119 9.83 13.12 -11.09
N ASP A 120 10.19 13.57 -9.89
CA ASP A 120 9.65 14.79 -9.29
C ASP A 120 10.38 16.02 -9.84
N PRO A 121 9.70 16.89 -10.59
CA PRO A 121 10.33 18.09 -11.16
C PRO A 121 10.77 19.12 -10.11
N GLU A 122 10.17 19.08 -8.91
CA GLU A 122 10.48 19.99 -7.82
C GLU A 122 11.52 19.43 -6.83
N TRP A 123 11.97 18.18 -7.04
CA TRP A 123 12.85 17.50 -6.09
C TRP A 123 14.11 18.29 -5.77
N ASP A 124 14.87 18.70 -6.78
CA ASP A 124 16.15 19.41 -6.60
C ASP A 124 16.00 20.77 -5.91
N LYS A 125 14.81 21.37 -6.01
CA LYS A 125 14.48 22.63 -5.33
C LYS A 125 14.34 22.44 -3.82
N HIS A 126 13.72 21.33 -3.40
CA HIS A 126 13.48 21.02 -1.99
C HIS A 126 14.61 20.22 -1.35
N TYR A 127 15.27 19.38 -2.11
CA TYR A 127 16.30 18.44 -1.63
C TYR A 127 17.56 18.48 -2.54
N PRO A 128 18.28 19.62 -2.60
CA PRO A 128 19.43 19.77 -3.47
C PRO A 128 20.51 18.73 -3.13
N ASN A 129 21.17 18.20 -4.15
CA ASN A 129 22.24 17.20 -4.04
C ASN A 129 21.84 15.91 -3.29
N LYS A 130 20.58 15.54 -3.34
CA LYS A 130 20.05 14.28 -2.77
C LYS A 130 19.18 13.57 -3.79
N SER A 131 19.21 12.25 -3.73
CA SER A 131 18.35 11.40 -4.56
C SER A 131 17.83 10.23 -3.78
N THR A 132 16.75 9.62 -4.27
CA THR A 132 16.13 8.44 -3.66
C THR A 132 15.96 7.32 -4.66
N VAL A 133 16.13 6.10 -4.17
CA VAL A 133 15.86 4.86 -4.90
C VAL A 133 15.00 3.96 -4.02
N GLN A 134 14.03 3.28 -4.62
CA GLN A 134 13.25 2.25 -3.98
C GLN A 134 13.46 0.93 -4.71
N ILE A 135 13.62 -0.15 -3.95
CA ILE A 135 13.70 -1.52 -4.47
C ILE A 135 12.60 -2.33 -3.79
N ILE A 136 11.81 -3.04 -4.56
CA ILE A 136 10.77 -3.92 -4.04
C ILE A 136 10.98 -5.31 -4.60
N SER A 137 10.90 -6.33 -3.74
CA SER A 137 10.88 -7.73 -4.11
C SER A 137 9.86 -8.50 -3.29
N MET A 138 9.49 -9.67 -3.75
CA MET A 138 8.64 -10.59 -2.99
C MET A 138 9.37 -11.06 -1.72
N ALA A 139 8.61 -11.23 -0.64
CA ALA A 139 9.09 -11.93 0.55
C ALA A 139 7.88 -12.58 1.24
N PRO A 140 7.83 -13.93 1.30
CA PRO A 140 6.79 -14.64 2.02
C PRO A 140 6.75 -14.24 3.49
N TYR A 141 5.55 -14.00 4.00
CA TYR A 141 5.36 -13.64 5.41
C TYR A 141 5.91 -14.70 6.36
N GLU A 142 5.88 -15.96 5.96
CA GLU A 142 6.36 -17.12 6.71
C GLU A 142 7.82 -17.01 7.17
N TRP A 143 8.65 -16.29 6.41
CA TRP A 143 10.05 -16.05 6.79
C TRP A 143 10.21 -15.12 7.99
N PHE A 144 9.16 -14.36 8.28
CA PHE A 144 9.11 -13.35 9.35
C PHE A 144 8.19 -13.77 10.51
N GLU A 145 7.48 -14.89 10.38
CA GLU A 145 6.41 -15.28 11.30
C GLU A 145 6.88 -15.48 12.75
N GLN A 146 8.13 -15.92 12.95
CA GLN A 146 8.72 -16.08 14.28
C GLN A 146 8.80 -14.77 15.08
N TRP A 147 8.82 -13.62 14.41
CA TRP A 147 8.85 -12.29 15.04
C TRP A 147 7.48 -11.62 15.06
N ARG A 148 6.42 -12.33 14.68
CA ARG A 148 5.05 -11.81 14.70
C ARG A 148 4.66 -11.33 16.08
N GLY A 149 3.91 -10.19 16.16
CA GLY A 149 3.48 -9.59 17.42
C GLY A 149 4.59 -8.87 18.19
N SER A 150 5.81 -8.82 17.67
CA SER A 150 6.88 -8.00 18.25
C SER A 150 6.68 -6.52 17.96
N THR A 151 7.10 -5.67 18.89
CA THR A 151 7.01 -4.22 18.72
C THR A 151 7.95 -3.73 17.63
N TRP A 152 7.49 -2.80 16.79
CA TRP A 152 8.32 -2.16 15.78
C TRP A 152 9.59 -1.57 16.43
N ASN A 153 10.72 -1.74 15.76
CA ASN A 153 12.05 -1.33 16.21
C ASN A 153 12.56 -2.00 17.52
N GLN A 154 11.91 -3.10 17.96
CA GLN A 154 12.29 -3.89 19.14
C GLN A 154 12.17 -5.40 18.90
N ARG A 155 12.51 -5.87 17.69
CA ARG A 155 12.33 -7.27 17.28
C ARG A 155 13.48 -8.19 17.63
N GLY A 156 14.56 -7.64 18.20
CA GLY A 156 15.73 -8.40 18.65
C GLY A 156 16.85 -8.55 17.61
N ALA A 157 18.03 -8.96 18.08
CA ALA A 157 19.25 -8.99 17.26
C ALA A 157 19.17 -9.95 16.08
N GLU A 158 18.52 -11.10 16.23
CA GLU A 158 18.36 -12.08 15.14
C GLU A 158 17.55 -11.50 13.97
N TYR A 159 16.51 -10.72 14.26
CA TYR A 159 15.73 -10.02 13.23
C TYR A 159 16.57 -8.99 12.49
N GLU A 160 17.37 -8.20 13.23
CA GLU A 160 18.20 -7.16 12.61
C GLU A 160 19.30 -7.79 11.72
N VAL A 161 19.93 -8.89 12.14
CA VAL A 161 20.88 -9.64 11.32
C VAL A 161 20.23 -10.19 10.05
N PHE A 162 19.01 -10.72 10.17
CA PHE A 162 18.26 -11.23 9.01
C PHE A 162 17.89 -10.08 8.04
N LYS A 163 17.44 -8.95 8.58
CA LYS A 163 17.12 -7.73 7.85
C LYS A 163 18.35 -7.17 7.13
N GLU A 164 19.51 -7.14 7.78
CA GLU A 164 20.78 -6.67 7.22
C GLU A 164 21.20 -7.52 6.01
N LYS A 165 21.18 -8.85 6.12
CA LYS A 165 21.48 -9.75 5.00
C LYS A 165 20.59 -9.51 3.79
N LEU A 166 19.29 -9.31 4.00
CA LEU A 166 18.36 -9.00 2.90
C LEU A 166 18.68 -7.64 2.27
N THR A 167 19.03 -6.66 3.10
CA THR A 167 19.42 -5.32 2.65
C THR A 167 20.65 -5.37 1.76
N GLU A 168 21.70 -6.03 2.22
CA GLU A 168 22.95 -6.19 1.46
C GLU A 168 22.71 -6.87 0.10
N ARG A 169 21.93 -7.95 0.08
CA ARG A 169 21.59 -8.67 -1.16
C ARG A 169 20.85 -7.77 -2.16
N LEU A 170 19.87 -7.00 -1.69
CA LEU A 170 19.11 -6.08 -2.56
C LEU A 170 19.98 -4.93 -3.07
N LEU A 171 20.88 -4.41 -2.24
CA LEU A 171 21.84 -3.37 -2.65
C LEU A 171 22.84 -3.90 -3.67
N VAL A 172 23.33 -5.13 -3.52
CA VAL A 172 24.19 -5.78 -4.53
C VAL A 172 23.49 -5.84 -5.89
N GLU A 173 22.23 -6.21 -5.92
CA GLU A 173 21.45 -6.22 -7.16
C GLU A 173 21.25 -4.80 -7.75
N LEU A 174 21.02 -3.79 -6.90
CA LEU A 174 20.98 -2.40 -7.36
C LEU A 174 22.30 -2.00 -8.02
N TYR A 175 23.43 -2.30 -7.39
CA TYR A 175 24.76 -1.90 -7.89
C TYR A 175 25.15 -2.64 -9.17
N LYS A 176 24.62 -3.83 -9.43
CA LYS A 176 24.77 -4.47 -10.75
C LYS A 176 24.11 -3.65 -11.86
N GLN A 177 22.97 -3.01 -11.57
CA GLN A 177 22.25 -2.16 -12.53
C GLN A 177 22.79 -0.73 -12.58
N MET A 178 23.24 -0.20 -11.45
CA MET A 178 23.64 1.19 -11.26
C MET A 178 24.94 1.27 -10.44
N PRO A 179 26.10 0.87 -11.01
CA PRO A 179 27.36 0.79 -10.27
C PRO A 179 27.81 2.11 -9.62
N GLN A 180 27.44 3.24 -10.22
CA GLN A 180 27.79 4.59 -9.72
C GLN A 180 27.14 4.93 -8.38
N LEU A 181 26.18 4.14 -7.91
CA LEU A 181 25.50 4.39 -6.64
C LEU A 181 26.25 3.82 -5.42
N TRP A 182 27.26 2.96 -5.65
CA TRP A 182 27.97 2.28 -4.57
C TRP A 182 28.56 3.24 -3.53
N GLU A 183 29.26 4.29 -3.98
CA GLU A 183 29.92 5.25 -3.08
C GLU A 183 29.00 6.40 -2.64
N ALA A 184 27.83 6.50 -3.22
CA ALA A 184 26.90 7.60 -2.99
C ALA A 184 25.85 7.32 -1.91
N LEU A 185 25.77 6.10 -1.39
CA LEU A 185 24.77 5.71 -0.39
C LEU A 185 24.95 6.54 0.88
N ASP A 186 23.85 7.19 1.33
CA ASP A 186 23.82 8.03 2.54
C ASP A 186 22.89 7.46 3.61
N TYR A 187 21.80 6.82 3.18
CA TYR A 187 20.79 6.23 4.05
C TYR A 187 20.19 4.99 3.40
N CYS A 188 19.89 3.97 4.19
CA CYS A 188 19.18 2.79 3.71
C CYS A 188 18.29 2.21 4.82
N GLU A 189 17.05 1.94 4.49
CA GLU A 189 16.10 1.23 5.37
C GLU A 189 15.39 0.13 4.59
N LEU A 190 15.30 -1.05 5.19
CA LEU A 190 14.49 -2.16 4.67
C LEU A 190 13.17 -2.24 5.42
N ALA A 191 12.06 -2.06 4.73
CA ALA A 191 10.75 -2.46 5.20
C ALA A 191 10.50 -3.94 4.92
N THR A 192 9.88 -4.62 5.87
CA THR A 192 9.54 -6.05 5.80
C THR A 192 8.03 -6.26 5.88
N PRO A 193 7.50 -7.46 5.67
CA PRO A 193 6.09 -7.75 5.91
C PRO A 193 5.60 -7.34 7.31
N LEU A 194 6.48 -7.43 8.33
CA LEU A 194 6.17 -6.97 9.69
C LEU A 194 6.09 -5.45 9.82
N SER A 195 6.73 -4.69 8.93
CA SER A 195 6.55 -3.23 8.87
C SER A 195 5.16 -2.90 8.33
N THR A 196 4.72 -3.61 7.29
CA THR A 196 3.37 -3.46 6.74
C THR A 196 2.30 -3.89 7.75
N GLU A 197 2.50 -5.01 8.45
CA GLU A 197 1.61 -5.44 9.53
C GLU A 197 1.49 -4.37 10.62
N TRP A 198 2.60 -3.78 11.06
CA TRP A 198 2.61 -2.78 12.10
C TRP A 198 1.92 -1.46 11.72
N PHE A 199 2.24 -0.93 10.54
CA PHE A 199 1.74 0.40 10.13
C PHE A 199 0.38 0.36 9.44
N HIS A 200 0.02 -0.72 8.77
CA HIS A 200 -1.23 -0.85 8.02
C HIS A 200 -2.22 -1.83 8.67
N LEU A 201 -1.79 -2.53 9.74
CA LEU A 201 -2.59 -3.54 10.43
C LEU A 201 -3.05 -4.69 9.53
N TYR A 202 -2.34 -4.94 8.45
CA TYR A 202 -2.58 -6.06 7.54
C TYR A 202 -2.05 -7.36 8.16
N ASP A 203 -2.86 -8.40 8.12
CA ASP A 203 -2.71 -9.62 8.92
C ASP A 203 -1.42 -10.41 8.59
N ARG A 204 -0.97 -10.33 7.35
CA ARG A 204 0.25 -11.00 6.84
C ARG A 204 1.15 -10.05 6.04
N GLY A 205 1.11 -8.78 6.35
CA GLY A 205 1.93 -7.77 5.68
C GLY A 205 1.70 -7.69 4.17
N GLU A 206 0.49 -8.04 3.72
CA GLU A 206 0.11 -8.05 2.31
C GLU A 206 0.08 -6.63 1.72
N ILE A 207 0.52 -6.47 0.46
CA ILE A 207 0.58 -5.16 -0.20
C ILE A 207 -0.64 -4.82 -1.04
N TYR A 208 -1.40 -5.83 -1.45
CA TYR A 208 -2.55 -5.65 -2.35
C TYR A 208 -3.89 -6.08 -1.72
N GLY A 209 -3.99 -6.09 -0.38
CA GLY A 209 -5.19 -6.52 0.32
C GLY A 209 -5.48 -8.00 0.07
N LEU A 210 -6.70 -8.32 -0.39
CA LEU A 210 -7.07 -9.69 -0.73
C LEU A 210 -6.43 -10.16 -2.03
N ASP A 211 -6.03 -11.44 -2.07
CA ASP A 211 -5.44 -12.07 -3.24
C ASP A 211 -6.35 -12.02 -4.48
N HIS A 212 -5.78 -11.80 -5.65
CA HIS A 212 -6.48 -11.63 -6.93
C HIS A 212 -6.67 -12.96 -7.65
N ASN A 213 -7.37 -13.88 -7.02
CA ASN A 213 -7.69 -15.20 -7.55
C ASN A 213 -9.19 -15.37 -7.86
N LEU A 214 -9.54 -16.48 -8.50
CA LEU A 214 -10.90 -16.78 -8.89
C LEU A 214 -11.86 -16.81 -7.69
N GLN A 215 -11.42 -17.38 -6.55
CA GLN A 215 -12.25 -17.46 -5.34
C GLN A 215 -12.67 -16.07 -4.84
N ARG A 216 -11.75 -15.08 -4.87
CA ARG A 216 -12.06 -13.71 -4.50
C ARG A 216 -13.10 -13.08 -5.42
N PHE A 217 -12.92 -13.21 -6.74
CA PHE A 217 -13.84 -12.60 -7.71
C PHE A 217 -15.23 -13.25 -7.73
N GLN A 218 -15.37 -14.44 -7.19
CA GLN A 218 -16.67 -15.10 -6.97
C GLN A 218 -17.40 -14.61 -5.72
N GLN A 219 -16.77 -13.74 -4.88
CA GLN A 219 -17.38 -13.27 -3.65
C GLN A 219 -18.30 -12.08 -3.91
N ASN A 220 -19.60 -12.28 -3.75
CA ASN A 220 -20.62 -11.25 -3.94
C ASN A 220 -20.78 -10.28 -2.75
N TRP A 221 -20.04 -10.45 -1.67
CA TRP A 221 -20.04 -9.60 -0.49
C TRP A 221 -18.92 -8.54 -0.49
N LEU A 222 -17.99 -8.60 -1.43
CA LEU A 222 -16.92 -7.62 -1.65
C LEU A 222 -17.43 -6.49 -2.57
N HIS A 223 -18.47 -5.80 -2.14
CA HIS A 223 -19.12 -4.72 -2.86
C HIS A 223 -19.02 -3.39 -2.11
N PRO A 224 -19.14 -2.24 -2.81
CA PRO A 224 -19.19 -0.93 -2.16
C PRO A 224 -20.28 -0.84 -1.09
N VAL A 225 -21.46 -1.43 -1.33
CA VAL A 225 -22.56 -1.43 -0.37
C VAL A 225 -22.46 -2.66 0.50
N THR A 226 -22.40 -2.47 1.81
CA THR A 226 -22.40 -3.57 2.78
C THR A 226 -23.81 -3.86 3.31
N PRO A 227 -24.07 -5.03 3.91
CA PRO A 227 -25.33 -5.32 4.60
C PRO A 227 -25.60 -4.42 5.81
N VAL A 228 -24.57 -3.80 6.39
CA VAL A 228 -24.70 -2.82 7.48
C VAL A 228 -25.06 -1.46 6.88
N LYS A 229 -26.27 -0.98 7.14
CA LYS A 229 -26.74 0.29 6.59
C LYS A 229 -25.79 1.43 6.94
N GLY A 230 -25.46 2.29 5.97
CA GLY A 230 -24.56 3.41 6.18
C GLY A 230 -23.07 3.07 6.20
N LEU A 231 -22.69 1.78 6.17
CA LEU A 231 -21.31 1.34 5.97
C LEU A 231 -21.06 1.01 4.51
N TYR A 232 -19.99 1.59 3.97
CA TYR A 232 -19.53 1.35 2.60
C TYR A 232 -18.09 0.88 2.61
N LEU A 233 -17.75 -0.01 1.68
CA LEU A 233 -16.39 -0.46 1.44
C LEU A 233 -15.85 0.22 0.18
N THR A 234 -14.57 0.61 0.19
CA THR A 234 -13.88 1.17 -0.96
C THR A 234 -12.43 0.64 -1.04
N GLY A 235 -11.70 1.04 -2.06
CA GLY A 235 -10.32 0.62 -2.23
C GLY A 235 -10.15 -0.60 -3.12
N GLN A 236 -8.94 -1.18 -3.07
CA GLN A 236 -8.54 -2.28 -3.97
C GLN A 236 -9.32 -3.58 -3.74
N ASP A 237 -9.82 -3.84 -2.55
CA ASP A 237 -10.59 -5.06 -2.26
C ASP A 237 -11.99 -5.08 -2.92
N VAL A 238 -12.48 -3.93 -3.36
CA VAL A 238 -13.79 -3.81 -4.03
C VAL A 238 -13.70 -4.12 -5.53
N VAL A 239 -12.59 -3.74 -6.17
CA VAL A 239 -12.40 -3.90 -7.63
C VAL A 239 -11.19 -4.77 -7.93
N THR A 240 -10.00 -4.19 -7.93
CA THR A 240 -8.74 -4.88 -8.25
C THR A 240 -7.55 -4.17 -7.59
N ALA A 241 -6.41 -4.82 -7.59
CA ALA A 241 -5.19 -4.33 -6.95
C ALA A 241 -4.68 -3.01 -7.54
N GLY A 242 -3.92 -2.33 -6.71
CA GLY A 242 -3.12 -1.17 -7.07
C GLY A 242 -3.92 0.13 -7.16
N VAL A 243 -3.23 1.19 -7.60
CA VAL A 243 -3.77 2.56 -7.63
C VAL A 243 -5.01 2.68 -8.51
N GLY A 244 -4.99 2.09 -9.71
CA GLY A 244 -6.12 2.12 -10.64
C GLY A 244 -7.37 1.43 -10.07
N GLY A 245 -7.19 0.26 -9.46
CA GLY A 245 -8.28 -0.48 -8.81
C GLY A 245 -8.86 0.25 -7.60
N ALA A 246 -7.99 0.82 -6.77
CA ALA A 246 -8.42 1.61 -5.61
C ALA A 246 -9.19 2.88 -6.03
N LEU A 247 -8.72 3.56 -7.08
CA LEU A 247 -9.41 4.73 -7.66
C LEU A 247 -10.81 4.35 -8.18
N MET A 248 -10.91 3.27 -8.94
CA MET A 248 -12.19 2.78 -9.43
C MET A 248 -13.10 2.32 -8.29
N GLY A 249 -12.54 1.74 -7.23
CA GLY A 249 -13.26 1.45 -5.99
C GLY A 249 -13.92 2.71 -5.42
N GLY A 250 -13.18 3.83 -5.37
CA GLY A 250 -13.71 5.14 -4.96
C GLY A 250 -14.86 5.64 -5.84
N VAL A 251 -14.72 5.51 -7.16
CA VAL A 251 -15.78 5.88 -8.12
C VAL A 251 -17.05 5.05 -7.90
N LEU A 252 -16.91 3.74 -7.80
CA LEU A 252 -18.06 2.82 -7.59
C LEU A 252 -18.73 3.06 -6.24
N THR A 253 -17.95 3.27 -5.19
CA THR A 253 -18.49 3.55 -3.85
C THR A 253 -19.25 4.87 -3.82
N THR A 254 -18.71 5.92 -4.45
CA THR A 254 -19.40 7.21 -4.57
C THR A 254 -20.69 7.07 -5.38
N ALA A 255 -20.69 6.34 -6.50
CA ALA A 255 -21.88 6.07 -7.28
C ALA A 255 -22.95 5.36 -6.44
N ALA A 256 -22.56 4.34 -5.66
CA ALA A 256 -23.45 3.61 -4.76
C ALA A 256 -24.04 4.51 -3.66
N MET A 257 -23.23 5.40 -3.07
CA MET A 257 -23.68 6.35 -2.06
C MET A 257 -24.66 7.40 -2.59
N LEU A 258 -24.54 7.76 -3.86
CA LEU A 258 -25.44 8.69 -4.55
C LEU A 258 -26.76 8.04 -5.00
N GLY A 259 -26.79 6.72 -5.13
CA GLY A 259 -27.96 5.96 -5.57
C GLY A 259 -28.52 6.49 -6.90
N GLY A 260 -29.81 6.83 -6.98
CA GLY A 260 -30.46 7.35 -8.20
C GLY A 260 -29.85 8.66 -8.76
N ARG A 261 -28.97 9.30 -8.02
CA ARG A 261 -28.23 10.51 -8.44
C ARG A 261 -26.85 10.23 -9.02
N GLN A 262 -26.48 8.99 -9.27
CA GLN A 262 -25.17 8.59 -9.82
C GLN A 262 -24.82 9.26 -11.16
N PHE A 263 -25.82 9.65 -11.97
CA PHE A 263 -25.60 10.39 -13.21
C PHE A 263 -24.88 11.74 -12.99
N LYS A 264 -25.04 12.36 -11.80
CA LYS A 264 -24.30 13.58 -11.44
C LYS A 264 -22.81 13.34 -11.34
N LEU A 265 -22.41 12.17 -10.78
CA LEU A 265 -21.01 11.76 -10.71
C LEU A 265 -20.42 11.60 -12.12
N TRP A 266 -21.08 10.88 -13.01
CA TRP A 266 -20.61 10.67 -14.38
C TRP A 266 -20.50 12.00 -15.15
N LYS A 267 -21.46 12.92 -14.95
CA LYS A 267 -21.37 14.26 -15.52
C LYS A 267 -20.16 15.01 -14.97
N LEU A 268 -19.94 14.97 -13.66
CA LEU A 268 -18.78 15.61 -13.01
C LEU A 268 -17.47 15.05 -13.56
N LEU A 269 -17.32 13.73 -13.62
CA LEU A 269 -16.11 13.08 -14.12
C LEU A 269 -15.79 13.43 -15.58
N LYS A 270 -16.84 13.62 -16.43
CA LYS A 270 -16.66 14.04 -17.82
C LYS A 270 -16.25 15.51 -17.95
N THR A 271 -16.69 16.36 -17.04
CA THR A 271 -16.46 17.80 -17.08
C THR A 271 -15.32 18.26 -16.18
N TRP A 272 -14.86 17.37 -15.28
CA TRP A 272 -13.78 17.69 -14.36
C TRP A 272 -12.48 17.95 -15.13
N ARG A 273 -11.85 19.04 -14.81
CA ARG A 273 -10.49 19.38 -15.25
C ARG A 273 -9.67 19.64 -14.01
N PRO A 274 -8.37 19.23 -13.98
CA PRO A 274 -7.47 19.64 -12.90
C PRO A 274 -7.53 21.15 -12.80
N ALA A 275 -7.52 21.70 -11.59
CA ALA A 275 -7.24 23.12 -11.42
C ALA A 275 -5.91 23.39 -12.15
N ALA A 276 -5.89 24.37 -13.02
CA ALA A 276 -4.63 24.83 -13.62
C ALA A 276 -3.67 25.10 -12.45
N ASP A 277 -2.44 24.58 -12.59
CA ASP A 277 -1.42 24.57 -11.54
C ASP A 277 -1.51 25.82 -10.66
N ALA A 278 -1.66 25.61 -9.35
CA ALA A 278 -1.60 26.70 -8.37
C ALA A 278 -0.22 27.42 -8.35
N SER A 279 0.75 26.92 -9.11
CA SER A 279 2.03 27.57 -9.37
C SER A 279 1.95 28.84 -10.24
N SER A 280 0.79 29.11 -10.86
CA SER A 280 0.59 30.36 -11.64
C SER A 280 -0.06 31.50 -10.84
N MET A 281 -0.43 31.30 -9.59
CA MET A 281 -0.83 32.37 -8.67
C MET A 281 0.39 32.89 -7.88
N GLN A 282 1.35 33.46 -8.57
CA GLN A 282 2.28 34.42 -7.96
C GLN A 282 1.45 35.69 -7.69
N GLU A 283 1.21 35.97 -6.40
CA GLU A 283 0.80 37.31 -5.99
C GLU A 283 1.82 38.32 -6.51
N PRO A 284 1.40 39.44 -7.08
CA PRO A 284 2.33 40.49 -7.45
C PRO A 284 3.01 40.99 -6.17
N VAL A 285 4.31 40.83 -6.11
CA VAL A 285 5.14 41.46 -5.05
C VAL A 285 4.92 42.97 -5.19
N GLY A 286 4.21 43.55 -4.22
CA GLY A 286 4.07 44.99 -4.11
C GLY A 286 5.44 45.61 -3.88
N ASP A 287 5.82 46.57 -4.74
CA ASP A 287 6.98 47.41 -4.56
C ASP A 287 6.92 48.12 -3.20
N PRO A 288 7.97 48.11 -2.38
CA PRO A 288 8.03 48.95 -1.21
C PRO A 288 8.31 50.38 -1.64
N ALA A 289 7.39 51.28 -1.29
CA ALA A 289 7.59 52.73 -1.32
C ALA A 289 8.51 53.19 -0.18
#